data_7c37267396b14d56b562172008d445a4
#
_entry.id   7c37267396b14d56b562172008d445a4
#
_cell.length_a   1.000
_cell.length_b   1.000
_cell.length_c   1.000
_cell.angle_alpha   90.00
_cell.angle_beta   90.00
_cell.angle_gamma   90.00
#
_symmetry.space_group_name_H-M   'P 1'
#
loop_
_entity.id
_entity.type
_entity.pdbx_description
1 polymer ?
#
loop_
_entity_poly.entity_id
_entity_poly.type
_entity_poly.pdbx_seq_one_letter_code
_entity_poly.pdbx_strand_id
1 'polypeptide(L)'
;MTHFTSIRAILALLLREMASSEGRLRGGYLWVIFEPIAAVLLLSLAFSAAFHRPPLGQDFALFYATGYLPFALYSDVAQKIGVALRFSRPLLAYPAVSWMDALLARLFLASVTQTIIITLVLGSLTLWSRDMIAIDPIRLATGFGLALLMGASTGVLNAYLFGAFPTWERLWSIANRPLFLVSAVVFLPET
;
A
#
# COMPACT_ATOMS: atom_id res chain seq x y z
N MET A 1 18.64 1.23 -28.34
CA MET A 1 18.85 -0.08 -27.71
C MET A 1 18.59 -0.11 -26.19
N THR A 2 18.31 1.02 -25.56
CA THR A 2 18.16 1.17 -24.08
C THR A 2 16.84 0.66 -23.51
N HIS A 3 15.74 0.70 -24.25
CA HIS A 3 14.43 0.30 -23.73
C HIS A 3 14.27 -1.21 -23.45
N PHE A 4 14.84 -2.07 -24.28
CA PHE A 4 14.78 -3.53 -24.08
C PHE A 4 15.62 -4.02 -22.90
N THR A 5 16.72 -3.35 -22.61
CA THR A 5 17.55 -3.66 -21.44
C THR A 5 16.85 -3.29 -20.14
N SER A 6 16.15 -2.14 -20.10
CA SER A 6 15.41 -1.68 -18.92
C SER A 6 14.24 -2.62 -18.57
N ILE A 7 13.43 -3.04 -19.53
CA ILE A 7 12.32 -4.00 -19.29
C ILE A 7 12.83 -5.33 -18.73
N ARG A 8 13.92 -5.86 -19.31
CA ARG A 8 14.54 -7.10 -18.81
C ARG A 8 15.12 -6.93 -17.42
N ALA A 9 15.71 -5.78 -17.11
CA ALA A 9 16.20 -5.44 -15.78
C ALA A 9 15.06 -5.33 -14.76
N ILE A 10 13.95 -4.67 -15.09
CA ILE A 10 12.76 -4.56 -14.25
C ILE A 10 12.18 -5.95 -13.98
N LEU A 11 12.01 -6.79 -15.00
CA LEU A 11 11.50 -8.16 -14.83
C LEU A 11 12.41 -9.02 -13.94
N ALA A 12 13.72 -8.93 -14.12
CA ALA A 12 14.68 -9.66 -13.27
C ALA A 12 14.63 -9.18 -11.82
N LEU A 13 14.47 -7.86 -11.59
CA LEU A 13 14.30 -7.28 -10.27
C LEU A 13 12.99 -7.73 -9.62
N LEU A 14 11.89 -7.76 -10.37
CA LEU A 14 10.59 -8.26 -9.91
C LEU A 14 10.67 -9.73 -9.47
N LEU A 15 11.21 -10.60 -10.30
CA LEU A 15 11.35 -12.02 -9.98
C LEU A 15 12.22 -12.23 -8.74
N ARG A 16 13.32 -11.48 -8.62
CA ARG A 16 14.18 -11.53 -7.44
C ARG A 16 13.45 -11.03 -6.18
N GLU A 17 12.70 -9.95 -6.29
CA GLU A 17 11.94 -9.39 -5.17
C GLU A 17 10.90 -10.39 -4.68
N MET A 18 10.14 -11.00 -5.60
CA MET A 18 9.18 -12.06 -5.27
C MET A 18 9.85 -13.26 -4.59
N ALA A 19 11.06 -13.64 -5.03
CA ALA A 19 11.80 -14.76 -4.44
C ALA A 19 12.42 -14.43 -3.07
N SER A 20 12.81 -13.17 -2.83
CA SER A 20 13.57 -12.80 -1.64
C SER A 20 12.73 -12.22 -0.50
N SER A 21 11.64 -11.50 -0.81
CA SER A 21 10.88 -10.77 0.20
C SER A 21 9.86 -11.66 0.92
N GLU A 22 9.35 -12.68 0.27
CA GLU A 22 8.24 -13.49 0.78
C GLU A 22 8.56 -14.98 0.95
N GLY A 23 9.69 -15.45 0.39
CA GLY A 23 10.11 -16.85 0.52
C GLY A 23 10.68 -17.25 1.89
N ARG A 24 10.92 -16.29 2.79
CA ARG A 24 11.53 -16.58 4.11
C ARG A 24 10.56 -17.11 5.16
N LEU A 25 9.27 -16.88 5.00
CA LEU A 25 8.25 -17.41 5.90
C LEU A 25 7.28 -18.27 5.09
N ARG A 26 7.16 -19.55 5.45
CA ARG A 26 6.07 -20.40 4.96
C ARG A 26 4.74 -19.71 5.32
N GLY A 27 4.10 -19.06 4.35
CA GLY A 27 2.87 -18.27 4.57
C GLY A 27 3.01 -16.75 4.48
N GLY A 28 4.16 -16.19 4.06
CA GLY A 28 4.38 -14.74 3.95
C GLY A 28 3.32 -14.01 3.12
N TYR A 29 2.88 -14.61 2.00
CA TYR A 29 1.77 -14.07 1.19
C TYR A 29 0.43 -14.08 1.92
N LEU A 30 0.16 -15.11 2.71
CA LEU A 30 -1.06 -15.17 3.52
C LEU A 30 -1.10 -14.05 4.55
N TRP A 31 0.05 -13.71 5.14
CA TRP A 31 0.16 -12.62 6.09
C TRP A 31 -0.12 -11.26 5.48
N VAL A 32 0.40 -11.01 4.28
CA VAL A 32 0.17 -9.76 3.52
C VAL A 32 -1.32 -9.52 3.23
N ILE A 33 -2.10 -10.58 3.02
CA ILE A 33 -3.55 -10.51 2.82
C ILE A 33 -4.28 -10.43 4.16
N PHE A 34 -3.82 -11.18 5.16
CA PHE A 34 -4.48 -11.26 6.46
C PHE A 34 -4.39 -9.94 7.26
N GLU A 35 -3.27 -9.22 7.17
CA GLU A 35 -3.05 -7.96 7.89
C GLU A 35 -4.13 -6.90 7.60
N PRO A 36 -4.45 -6.55 6.33
CA PRO A 36 -5.53 -5.60 6.03
C PRO A 36 -6.92 -6.09 6.46
N ILE A 37 -7.19 -7.38 6.33
CA ILE A 37 -8.46 -7.97 6.78
C ILE A 37 -8.58 -7.83 8.29
N ALA A 38 -7.54 -8.19 9.02
CA ALA A 38 -7.51 -8.08 10.47
C ALA A 38 -7.65 -6.62 10.93
N ALA A 39 -6.99 -5.66 10.25
CA ALA A 39 -7.11 -4.24 10.56
C ALA A 39 -8.55 -3.74 10.38
N VAL A 40 -9.20 -4.06 9.26
CA VAL A 40 -10.60 -3.69 9.00
C VAL A 40 -11.53 -4.32 10.03
N LEU A 41 -11.36 -5.60 10.35
CA LEU A 41 -12.17 -6.29 11.35
C LEU A 41 -11.99 -5.70 12.75
N LEU A 42 -10.74 -5.42 13.17
CA LEU A 42 -10.47 -4.82 14.47
C LEU A 42 -11.06 -3.42 14.59
N LEU A 43 -10.91 -2.57 13.56
CA LEU A 43 -11.53 -1.26 13.52
C LEU A 43 -13.06 -1.37 13.58
N SER A 44 -13.64 -2.24 12.75
CA SER A 44 -15.08 -2.47 12.71
C SER A 44 -15.63 -2.92 14.09
N LEU A 45 -14.97 -3.88 14.74
CA LEU A 45 -15.36 -4.37 16.08
C LEU A 45 -15.19 -3.29 17.16
N ALA A 46 -14.07 -2.58 17.18
CA ALA A 46 -13.80 -1.55 18.17
C ALA A 46 -14.82 -0.42 18.12
N PHE A 47 -15.15 0.04 16.92
CA PHE A 47 -16.09 1.16 16.76
C PHE A 47 -17.56 0.72 16.80
N SER A 48 -17.90 -0.50 16.37
CA SER A 48 -19.27 -1.01 16.56
C SER A 48 -19.64 -1.22 18.04
N ALA A 49 -18.64 -1.46 18.89
CA ALA A 49 -18.85 -1.50 20.34
C ALA A 49 -19.07 -0.12 20.96
N ALA A 50 -18.50 0.94 20.36
CA ALA A 50 -18.59 2.32 20.86
C ALA A 50 -19.76 3.10 20.26
N PHE A 51 -20.14 2.82 19.02
CA PHE A 51 -21.14 3.55 18.25
C PHE A 51 -22.23 2.60 17.72
N HIS A 52 -23.47 3.06 17.73
CA HIS A 52 -24.61 2.27 17.26
C HIS A 52 -24.74 2.25 15.73
N ARG A 53 -24.14 3.23 15.03
CA ARG A 53 -24.17 3.34 13.56
C ARG A 53 -22.87 3.94 13.04
N PRO A 54 -22.39 3.50 11.86
CA PRO A 54 -21.24 4.14 11.22
C PRO A 54 -21.59 5.56 10.77
N PRO A 55 -20.60 6.47 10.61
CA PRO A 55 -20.82 7.82 10.12
C PRO A 55 -21.43 7.88 8.71
N LEU A 56 -21.14 6.88 7.86
CA LEU A 56 -21.69 6.72 6.51
C LEU A 56 -22.07 5.26 6.27
N GLY A 57 -23.25 5.04 5.65
CA GLY A 57 -23.73 3.70 5.34
C GLY A 57 -24.34 2.99 6.54
N GLN A 58 -24.48 1.67 6.45
CA GLN A 58 -25.05 0.82 7.50
C GLN A 58 -24.06 -0.22 8.05
N ASP A 59 -22.93 -0.43 7.30
CA ASP A 59 -21.94 -1.44 7.62
C ASP A 59 -20.60 -0.81 8.05
N PHE A 60 -20.19 -1.07 9.30
CA PHE A 60 -18.93 -0.60 9.86
C PHE A 60 -17.72 -1.15 9.10
N ALA A 61 -17.75 -2.43 8.68
CA ALA A 61 -16.62 -3.04 8.01
C ALA A 61 -16.36 -2.38 6.65
N LEU A 62 -17.43 -2.08 5.91
CA LEU A 62 -17.32 -1.39 4.62
C LEU A 62 -16.82 0.05 4.79
N PHE A 63 -17.36 0.79 5.76
CA PHE A 63 -16.92 2.16 6.07
C PHE A 63 -15.42 2.20 6.38
N TYR A 64 -14.94 1.34 7.29
CA TYR A 64 -13.52 1.32 7.64
C TYR A 64 -12.64 0.75 6.52
N ALA A 65 -13.13 -0.19 5.72
CA ALA A 65 -12.39 -0.69 4.56
C ALA A 65 -12.14 0.41 3.53
N THR A 66 -13.15 1.22 3.21
CA THR A 66 -13.01 2.32 2.24
C THR A 66 -12.09 3.44 2.70
N GLY A 67 -11.94 3.66 4.00
CA GLY A 67 -10.97 4.59 4.57
C GLY A 67 -9.57 3.99 4.71
N TYR A 68 -9.48 2.77 5.26
CA TYR A 68 -8.20 2.12 5.58
C TYR A 68 -7.42 1.69 4.33
N LEU A 69 -8.07 1.09 3.33
CA LEU A 69 -7.38 0.53 2.17
C LEU A 69 -6.62 1.56 1.33
N PRO A 70 -7.15 2.78 1.05
CA PRO A 70 -6.37 3.81 0.38
C PRO A 70 -5.16 4.27 1.20
N PHE A 71 -5.31 4.37 2.52
CA PHE A 71 -4.18 4.70 3.41
C PHE A 71 -3.13 3.59 3.42
N ALA A 72 -3.56 2.33 3.50
CA ALA A 72 -2.66 1.17 3.45
C ALA A 72 -1.88 1.11 2.13
N LEU A 73 -2.55 1.35 1.00
CA LEU A 73 -1.93 1.47 -0.32
C LEU A 73 -0.85 2.57 -0.33
N TYR A 74 -1.21 3.78 0.11
CA TYR A 74 -0.29 4.91 0.21
C TYR A 74 0.95 4.55 1.05
N SER A 75 0.73 4.04 2.27
CA SER A 75 1.78 3.76 3.24
C SER A 75 2.71 2.64 2.77
N ASP A 76 2.15 1.54 2.24
CA ASP A 76 2.91 0.39 1.73
C ASP A 76 3.78 0.79 0.53
N VAL A 77 3.21 1.51 -0.44
CA VAL A 77 3.92 2.00 -1.63
C VAL A 77 5.03 2.97 -1.23
N ALA A 78 4.74 3.94 -0.35
CA ALA A 78 5.73 4.90 0.13
C ALA A 78 6.91 4.20 0.83
N GLN A 79 6.63 3.20 1.66
CA GLN A 79 7.66 2.45 2.39
C GLN A 79 8.49 1.57 1.45
N LYS A 80 7.85 0.80 0.56
CA LYS A 80 8.55 -0.10 -0.36
C LYS A 80 9.45 0.63 -1.34
N ILE A 81 8.99 1.77 -1.87
CA ILE A 81 9.81 2.62 -2.74
C ILE A 81 10.91 3.30 -1.92
N GLY A 82 10.62 3.78 -0.71
CA GLY A 82 11.59 4.43 0.16
C GLY A 82 12.84 3.60 0.42
N VAL A 83 12.70 2.29 0.59
CA VAL A 83 13.84 1.38 0.83
C VAL A 83 14.41 0.75 -0.46
N ALA A 84 13.85 1.06 -1.64
CA ALA A 84 14.19 0.40 -2.90
C ALA A 84 15.67 0.50 -3.26
N LEU A 85 16.26 1.69 -3.15
CA LEU A 85 17.66 1.92 -3.52
C LEU A 85 18.62 1.19 -2.58
N ARG A 86 18.33 1.16 -1.28
CA ARG A 86 19.14 0.43 -0.30
C ARG A 86 19.10 -1.09 -0.55
N PHE A 87 17.91 -1.63 -0.82
CA PHE A 87 17.74 -3.05 -1.10
C PHE A 87 18.39 -3.47 -2.42
N SER A 88 18.34 -2.61 -3.44
CA SER A 88 18.91 -2.87 -4.75
C SER A 88 20.39 -2.48 -4.89
N ARG A 89 21.00 -1.97 -3.81
CA ARG A 89 22.40 -1.48 -3.83
C ARG A 89 23.40 -2.45 -4.47
N PRO A 90 23.38 -3.78 -4.21
CA PRO A 90 24.31 -4.71 -4.85
C PRO A 90 24.13 -4.81 -6.37
N LEU A 91 22.91 -4.58 -6.88
CA LEU A 91 22.58 -4.66 -8.30
C LEU A 91 22.86 -3.34 -9.04
N LEU A 92 22.81 -2.22 -8.33
CA LEU A 92 23.16 -0.91 -8.88
C LEU A 92 24.66 -0.78 -9.23
N ALA A 93 25.49 -1.73 -8.80
CA ALA A 93 26.88 -1.82 -9.22
C ALA A 93 27.03 -2.31 -10.68
N TYR A 94 25.99 -2.93 -11.25
CA TYR A 94 25.99 -3.36 -12.66
C TYR A 94 25.50 -2.24 -13.56
N PRO A 95 26.22 -1.89 -14.64
CA PRO A 95 25.88 -0.76 -15.52
C PRO A 95 24.56 -0.97 -16.30
N ALA A 96 24.03 -2.20 -16.31
CA ALA A 96 22.76 -2.52 -16.96
C ALA A 96 21.52 -2.19 -16.13
N VAL A 97 21.65 -1.85 -14.84
CA VAL A 97 20.55 -1.58 -13.91
C VAL A 97 20.61 -0.14 -13.44
N SER A 98 19.57 0.63 -13.74
CA SER A 98 19.45 2.00 -13.27
C SER A 98 18.70 2.09 -11.93
N TRP A 99 18.91 3.19 -11.20
CA TRP A 99 18.14 3.47 -9.99
C TRP A 99 16.64 3.61 -10.26
N MET A 100 16.28 4.09 -11.46
CA MET A 100 14.89 4.22 -11.90
C MET A 100 14.25 2.84 -12.07
N ASP A 101 14.98 1.86 -12.63
CA ASP A 101 14.48 0.49 -12.79
C ASP A 101 14.15 -0.15 -11.44
N ALA A 102 14.96 0.12 -10.40
CA ALA A 102 14.72 -0.35 -9.05
C ALA A 102 13.46 0.26 -8.41
N LEU A 103 13.23 1.57 -8.61
CA LEU A 103 12.02 2.25 -8.11
C LEU A 103 10.77 1.77 -8.83
N LEU A 104 10.82 1.67 -10.17
CA LEU A 104 9.69 1.22 -10.99
C LEU A 104 9.32 -0.24 -10.72
N ALA A 105 10.30 -1.13 -10.56
CA ALA A 105 10.04 -2.51 -10.22
C ALA A 105 9.26 -2.62 -8.89
N ARG A 106 9.69 -1.89 -7.87
CA ARG A 106 9.00 -1.89 -6.56
C ARG A 106 7.63 -1.23 -6.61
N LEU A 107 7.50 -0.12 -7.32
CA LEU A 107 6.20 0.53 -7.54
C LEU A 107 5.22 -0.45 -8.20
N PHE A 108 5.65 -1.12 -9.27
CA PHE A 108 4.80 -2.07 -9.99
C PHE A 108 4.37 -3.24 -9.09
N LEU A 109 5.32 -3.87 -8.38
CA LEU A 109 5.02 -4.99 -7.50
C LEU A 109 4.07 -4.58 -6.36
N ALA A 110 4.34 -3.45 -5.71
CA ALA A 110 3.49 -2.92 -4.65
C ALA A 110 2.07 -2.62 -5.17
N SER A 111 1.96 -1.98 -6.34
CA SER A 111 0.66 -1.65 -6.95
C SER A 111 -0.16 -2.89 -7.27
N VAL A 112 0.46 -3.91 -7.88
CA VAL A 112 -0.23 -5.18 -8.19
C VAL A 112 -0.68 -5.88 -6.91
N THR A 113 0.20 -6.00 -5.92
CA THR A 113 -0.12 -6.65 -4.64
C THR A 113 -1.29 -5.93 -3.95
N GLN A 114 -1.23 -4.61 -3.85
CA GLN A 114 -2.28 -3.82 -3.21
C GLN A 114 -3.60 -3.85 -3.99
N THR A 115 -3.56 -3.86 -5.32
CA THR A 115 -4.78 -4.02 -6.14
C THR A 115 -5.46 -5.36 -5.86
N ILE A 116 -4.70 -6.44 -5.74
CA ILE A 116 -5.23 -7.77 -5.38
C ILE A 116 -5.88 -7.70 -4.00
N ILE A 117 -5.20 -7.14 -3.00
CA ILE A 117 -5.71 -7.01 -1.63
C ILE A 117 -7.01 -6.20 -1.61
N ILE A 118 -7.02 -5.03 -2.24
CA ILE A 118 -8.19 -4.15 -2.32
C ILE A 118 -9.38 -4.88 -2.95
N THR A 119 -9.14 -5.57 -4.07
CA THR A 119 -10.18 -6.32 -4.78
C THR A 119 -10.73 -7.47 -3.93
N LEU A 120 -9.86 -8.20 -3.24
CA LEU A 120 -10.28 -9.29 -2.36
C LEU A 120 -11.06 -8.78 -1.14
N VAL A 121 -10.57 -7.73 -0.47
CA VAL A 121 -11.22 -7.19 0.74
C VAL A 121 -12.56 -6.52 0.38
N LEU A 122 -12.57 -5.57 -0.55
CA LEU A 122 -13.81 -4.90 -0.95
C LEU A 122 -14.79 -5.86 -1.62
N GLY A 123 -14.29 -6.77 -2.48
CA GLY A 123 -15.13 -7.77 -3.13
C GLY A 123 -15.79 -8.71 -2.12
N SER A 124 -15.05 -9.20 -1.12
CA SER A 124 -15.62 -10.05 -0.07
C SER A 124 -16.64 -9.31 0.79
N LEU A 125 -16.37 -8.05 1.16
CA LEU A 125 -17.28 -7.24 1.95
C LEU A 125 -18.57 -6.90 1.19
N THR A 126 -18.49 -6.58 -0.10
CA THR A 126 -19.67 -6.29 -0.93
C THR A 126 -20.53 -7.53 -1.17
N LEU A 127 -19.94 -8.71 -1.30
CA LEU A 127 -20.67 -9.97 -1.41
C LEU A 127 -21.35 -10.37 -0.08
N TRP A 128 -20.75 -9.99 1.05
CA TRP A 128 -21.31 -10.25 2.38
C TRP A 128 -22.39 -9.25 2.80
N SER A 129 -22.24 -8.00 2.35
CA SER A 129 -23.21 -6.93 2.63
C SER A 129 -24.57 -7.27 2.03
N ARG A 130 -25.63 -7.15 2.84
CA ARG A 130 -27.03 -7.35 2.39
C ARG A 130 -27.60 -6.17 1.62
N ASP A 131 -26.91 -5.04 1.68
CA ASP A 131 -27.33 -3.80 0.99
C ASP A 131 -26.83 -3.79 -0.45
N MET A 132 -27.68 -3.37 -1.38
CA MET A 132 -27.31 -3.07 -2.76
C MET A 132 -26.46 -1.80 -2.78
N ILE A 133 -25.15 -1.95 -2.55
CA ILE A 133 -24.23 -0.81 -2.57
C ILE A 133 -23.88 -0.52 -4.01
N ALA A 134 -24.35 0.63 -4.52
CA ALA A 134 -23.96 1.12 -5.82
C ALA A 134 -22.50 1.63 -5.75
N ILE A 135 -21.56 0.77 -6.07
CA ILE A 135 -20.14 1.14 -6.17
C ILE A 135 -19.94 1.86 -7.50
N ASP A 136 -19.51 3.12 -7.44
CA ASP A 136 -19.04 3.85 -8.61
C ASP A 136 -17.57 3.46 -8.89
N PRO A 137 -17.30 2.65 -9.93
CA PRO A 137 -15.95 2.15 -10.19
C PRO A 137 -14.99 3.28 -10.59
N ILE A 138 -15.49 4.37 -11.16
CA ILE A 138 -14.68 5.52 -11.59
C ILE A 138 -14.18 6.28 -10.35
N ARG A 139 -15.07 6.58 -9.41
CA ARG A 139 -14.71 7.24 -8.16
C ARG A 139 -13.76 6.39 -7.31
N LEU A 140 -14.02 5.09 -7.26
CA LEU A 140 -13.13 4.14 -6.58
C LEU A 140 -11.73 4.16 -7.21
N ALA A 141 -11.63 4.01 -8.52
CA ALA A 141 -10.37 4.01 -9.25
C ALA A 141 -9.61 5.34 -9.10
N THR A 142 -10.31 6.47 -9.12
CA THR A 142 -9.68 7.78 -8.92
C THR A 142 -9.14 7.94 -7.51
N GLY A 143 -9.87 7.53 -6.47
CA GLY A 143 -9.42 7.57 -5.08
C GLY A 143 -8.16 6.73 -4.83
N PHE A 144 -8.17 5.47 -5.28
CA PHE A 144 -7.00 4.60 -5.18
C PHE A 144 -5.84 5.05 -6.07
N GLY A 145 -6.13 5.60 -7.26
CA GLY A 145 -5.12 6.18 -8.14
C GLY A 145 -4.39 7.36 -7.51
N LEU A 146 -5.14 8.27 -6.85
CA LEU A 146 -4.54 9.38 -6.10
C LEU A 146 -3.70 8.90 -4.91
N ALA A 147 -4.19 7.92 -4.14
CA ALA A 147 -3.43 7.33 -3.04
C ALA A 147 -2.12 6.68 -3.53
N LEU A 148 -2.16 5.98 -4.67
CA LEU A 148 -0.99 5.40 -5.31
C LEU A 148 0.02 6.47 -5.73
N LEU A 149 -0.43 7.54 -6.37
CA LEU A 149 0.43 8.66 -6.80
C LEU A 149 1.07 9.37 -5.61
N MET A 150 0.33 9.61 -4.55
CA MET A 150 0.85 10.18 -3.30
C MET A 150 1.88 9.25 -2.66
N GLY A 151 1.59 7.94 -2.59
CA GLY A 151 2.51 6.93 -2.08
C GLY A 151 3.80 6.85 -2.91
N ALA A 152 3.69 6.86 -4.23
CA ALA A 152 4.85 6.86 -5.13
C ALA A 152 5.71 8.13 -4.96
N SER A 153 5.11 9.30 -4.92
CA SER A 153 5.81 10.60 -4.75
C SER A 153 6.56 10.66 -3.41
N THR A 154 5.86 10.31 -2.33
CA THR A 154 6.44 10.25 -0.98
C THR A 154 7.54 9.19 -0.90
N GLY A 155 7.34 8.03 -1.55
CA GLY A 155 8.32 6.95 -1.61
C GLY A 155 9.60 7.35 -2.32
N VAL A 156 9.51 8.06 -3.45
CA VAL A 156 10.69 8.58 -4.18
C VAL A 156 11.45 9.60 -3.33
N LEU A 157 10.74 10.51 -2.67
CA LEU A 157 11.35 11.46 -1.72
C LEU A 157 12.08 10.73 -0.59
N ASN A 158 11.43 9.74 0.01
CA ASN A 158 12.01 8.93 1.07
C ASN A 158 13.21 8.09 0.59
N ALA A 159 13.19 7.58 -0.65
CA ALA A 159 14.33 6.86 -1.21
C ALA A 159 15.60 7.71 -1.25
N TYR A 160 15.47 8.99 -1.55
CA TYR A 160 16.56 9.95 -1.48
C TYR A 160 16.96 10.26 -0.03
N LEU A 161 15.99 10.59 0.82
CA LEU A 161 16.24 11.00 2.20
C LEU A 161 16.79 9.88 3.08
N PHE A 162 16.38 8.62 2.89
CA PHE A 162 16.95 7.46 3.59
C PHE A 162 18.42 7.22 3.20
N GLY A 163 18.79 7.59 1.97
CA GLY A 163 20.18 7.54 1.53
C GLY A 163 21.04 8.68 2.07
N ALA A 164 20.49 9.90 2.13
CA ALA A 164 21.18 11.11 2.57
C ALA A 164 21.26 11.24 4.10
N PHE A 165 20.21 10.84 4.81
CA PHE A 165 20.06 11.00 6.26
C PHE A 165 19.64 9.70 6.94
N PRO A 166 20.55 8.94 7.55
CA PRO A 166 20.24 7.64 8.19
C PRO A 166 19.19 7.72 9.30
N THR A 167 19.07 8.87 9.96
CA THR A 167 18.06 9.11 11.01
C THR A 167 16.65 9.35 10.46
N TRP A 168 16.52 9.73 9.19
CA TRP A 168 15.25 10.07 8.57
C TRP A 168 14.28 8.87 8.50
N GLU A 169 14.80 7.68 8.28
CA GLU A 169 13.97 6.46 8.25
C GLU A 169 13.24 6.24 9.59
N ARG A 170 13.93 6.50 10.72
CA ARG A 170 13.32 6.40 12.05
C ARG A 170 12.27 7.50 12.26
N LEU A 171 12.59 8.73 11.88
CA LEU A 171 11.65 9.85 11.97
C LEU A 171 10.40 9.58 11.12
N TRP A 172 10.58 9.09 9.89
CA TRP A 172 9.48 8.73 9.00
C TRP A 172 8.59 7.64 9.58
N SER A 173 9.17 6.59 10.18
CA SER A 173 8.39 5.51 10.81
C SER A 173 7.55 6.00 11.99
N ILE A 174 8.03 7.00 12.73
CA ILE A 174 7.27 7.64 13.82
C ILE A 174 6.19 8.56 13.26
N ALA A 175 6.52 9.38 12.26
CA ALA A 175 5.59 10.34 11.64
C ALA A 175 4.44 9.65 10.89
N ASN A 176 4.69 8.49 10.28
CA ASN A 176 3.68 7.75 9.52
C ASN A 176 2.57 7.15 10.41
N ARG A 177 2.82 6.91 11.70
CA ARG A 177 1.82 6.37 12.63
C ARG A 177 0.66 7.32 12.87
N PRO A 178 0.86 8.60 13.25
CA PRO A 178 -0.23 9.54 13.41
C PRO A 178 -0.92 9.93 12.09
N LEU A 179 -0.24 9.78 10.94
CA LEU A 179 -0.86 10.02 9.63
C LEU A 179 -2.10 9.13 9.40
N PHE A 180 -2.11 7.92 9.93
CA PHE A 180 -3.29 7.05 9.91
C PHE A 180 -4.52 7.72 10.58
N LEU A 181 -4.34 8.36 11.72
CA LEU A 181 -5.43 9.03 12.43
C LEU A 181 -5.88 10.31 11.70
N VAL A 182 -4.94 11.04 11.11
CA VAL A 182 -5.20 12.30 10.39
C VAL A 182 -5.81 12.05 9.00
N SER A 183 -5.60 10.87 8.41
CA SER A 183 -6.05 10.53 7.05
C SER A 183 -7.56 10.31 6.92
N ALA A 184 -8.36 10.77 7.86
CA ALA A 184 -9.83 10.61 7.89
C ALA A 184 -10.34 9.16 7.87
N VAL A 185 -9.48 8.20 8.22
CA VAL A 185 -9.90 6.79 8.36
C VAL A 185 -10.86 6.62 9.54
N VAL A 186 -10.67 7.42 10.58
CA VAL A 186 -11.41 7.32 11.85
C VAL A 186 -12.54 8.37 11.95
N PHE A 187 -12.36 9.54 11.32
CA PHE A 187 -13.29 10.67 11.41
C PHE A 187 -13.56 11.25 10.02
N LEU A 188 -14.80 11.70 9.80
CA LEU A 188 -15.12 12.55 8.67
C LEU A 188 -14.75 14.00 9.03
N PRO A 189 -13.99 14.73 8.20
CA PRO A 189 -13.55 16.09 8.51
C PRO A 189 -14.68 17.13 8.48
N GLU A 190 -15.90 16.72 8.11
CA GLU A 190 -17.07 17.62 7.94
C GLU A 190 -18.09 17.55 9.09
N THR A 191 -17.78 16.85 10.19
CA THR A 191 -18.66 16.80 11.38
C THR A 191 -18.07 17.57 12.58
#